data_4fa0b920d08be9e490f8dfcfd82defd3
#
_entry.id   4fa0b920d08be9e490f8dfcfd82defd3
#
_cell.length_a   1.000
_cell.length_b   1.000
_cell.length_c   1.000
_cell.angle_alpha   90.00
_cell.angle_beta   90.00
_cell.angle_gamma   90.00
#
_symmetry.space_group_name_H-M   'P 1'
#
loop_
_entity.id
_entity.type
_entity.pdbx_description
1 polymer ?
#
loop_
_entity_poly.entity_id
_entity_poly.type
_entity_poly.pdbx_seq_one_letter_code
_entity_poly.pdbx_strand_id
1 'polypeptide(L)'
;MKKKYLVLVDGLFALLGSAINFFGPILILAMGMGAYKDTFRYFIALNIWNVFIFLIAMASQYLLRDEKRIKKWILYLFLIAGSILFLASILAVCENIPFLEGLVNGLLGKMFTDSQLFAAYFYSQWVAGGLLVICGIAFLLSLKNFKEKD
;
A
#
# COMPACT_ATOMS: atom_id res chain seq x y z
N MET A 1 -8.64 -14.85 -18.33
CA MET A 1 -7.62 -13.79 -18.44
C MET A 1 -6.23 -14.42 -18.46
N LYS A 2 -5.40 -14.00 -19.39
CA LYS A 2 -4.03 -14.52 -19.48
C LYS A 2 -3.22 -14.03 -18.28
N LYS A 3 -2.49 -14.93 -17.63
CA LYS A 3 -1.68 -14.62 -16.43
C LYS A 3 -0.65 -13.51 -16.69
N LYS A 4 -0.17 -13.42 -17.94
CA LYS A 4 0.74 -12.36 -18.38
C LYS A 4 0.19 -10.95 -18.09
N TYR A 5 -1.09 -10.72 -18.42
CA TYR A 5 -1.71 -9.42 -18.18
C TYR A 5 -1.88 -9.12 -16.69
N LEU A 6 -2.16 -10.15 -15.90
CA LEU A 6 -2.24 -10.00 -14.45
C LEU A 6 -0.89 -9.57 -13.87
N VAL A 7 0.20 -10.20 -14.30
CA VAL A 7 1.55 -9.84 -13.88
C VAL A 7 1.91 -8.42 -14.29
N LEU A 8 1.51 -8.02 -15.51
CA LEU A 8 1.73 -6.64 -15.96
C LEU A 8 0.96 -5.63 -15.09
N VAL A 9 -0.30 -5.91 -14.81
CA VAL A 9 -1.14 -5.08 -13.95
C VAL A 9 -0.53 -4.99 -12.55
N ASP A 10 -0.12 -6.09 -11.97
CA ASP A 10 0.51 -6.13 -10.65
C ASP A 10 1.78 -5.27 -10.61
N GLY A 11 2.63 -5.38 -11.64
CA GLY A 11 3.84 -4.59 -11.74
C GLY A 11 3.55 -3.09 -11.84
N LEU A 12 2.61 -2.71 -12.70
CA LEU A 12 2.24 -1.30 -12.87
C LEU A 12 1.58 -0.73 -11.62
N PHE A 13 0.66 -1.47 -10.99
CA PHE A 13 0.02 -1.02 -9.75
C PHE A 13 1.00 -0.94 -8.58
N ALA A 14 1.96 -1.87 -8.50
CA ALA A 14 3.00 -1.82 -7.48
C ALA A 14 3.87 -0.56 -7.64
N LEU A 15 4.32 -0.24 -8.87
CA LEU A 15 5.13 0.95 -9.13
C LEU A 15 4.34 2.24 -8.91
N LEU A 16 3.10 2.29 -9.38
CA LEU A 16 2.23 3.44 -9.17
C LEU A 16 1.92 3.64 -7.69
N GLY A 17 1.63 2.55 -6.97
CA GLY A 17 1.42 2.56 -5.53
C GLY A 17 2.65 3.01 -4.77
N SER A 18 3.86 2.62 -5.20
CA SER A 18 5.09 3.09 -4.57
C SER A 18 5.25 4.60 -4.73
N ALA A 19 5.00 5.13 -5.93
CA ALA A 19 5.08 6.57 -6.19
C ALA A 19 4.08 7.33 -5.32
N ILE A 20 2.84 6.87 -5.24
CA ILE A 20 1.79 7.49 -4.42
C ILE A 20 2.18 7.47 -2.93
N ASN A 21 2.73 6.36 -2.44
CA ASN A 21 3.09 6.23 -1.02
C ASN A 21 4.40 6.94 -0.65
N PHE A 22 5.27 7.24 -1.61
CA PHE A 22 6.42 8.09 -1.36
C PHE A 22 6.05 9.58 -1.42
N PHE A 23 5.35 10.01 -2.47
CA PHE A 23 5.04 11.42 -2.69
C PHE A 23 3.81 11.91 -1.94
N GLY A 24 2.83 11.04 -1.68
CA GLY A 24 1.62 11.41 -0.96
C GLY A 24 1.88 12.01 0.42
N PRO A 25 2.64 11.32 1.29
CA PRO A 25 2.99 11.87 2.60
C PRO A 25 3.76 13.19 2.52
N ILE A 26 4.69 13.31 1.57
CA ILE A 26 5.46 14.54 1.35
C ILE A 26 4.53 15.68 0.96
N LEU A 27 3.57 15.44 0.06
CA LEU A 27 2.59 16.45 -0.34
C LEU A 27 1.70 16.88 0.83
N ILE A 28 1.26 15.94 1.66
CA ILE A 28 0.45 16.23 2.85
C ILE A 28 1.23 17.13 3.81
N LEU A 29 2.51 16.83 4.03
CA LEU A 29 3.38 17.67 4.87
C LEU A 29 3.61 19.05 4.27
N ALA A 30 3.82 19.13 2.94
CA ALA A 30 4.09 20.38 2.24
C ALA A 30 2.87 21.31 2.21
N MET A 31 1.66 20.75 2.16
CA MET A 31 0.42 21.52 2.14
C MET A 31 0.10 22.18 3.49
N GLY A 32 0.77 21.76 4.55
CA GLY A 32 0.76 22.44 5.84
C GLY A 32 -0.55 22.37 6.62
N MET A 33 -0.51 22.94 7.82
CA MET A 33 -1.62 22.88 8.77
C MET A 33 -2.79 23.83 8.43
N GLY A 34 -2.64 24.71 7.44
CA GLY A 34 -3.66 25.67 7.04
C GLY A 34 -4.80 25.12 6.21
N ALA A 35 -4.64 23.91 5.62
CA ALA A 35 -5.59 23.30 4.70
C ALA A 35 -6.15 21.98 5.25
N TYR A 36 -6.58 21.97 6.50
CA TYR A 36 -7.01 20.76 7.20
C TYR A 36 -8.11 19.97 6.45
N LYS A 37 -9.09 20.67 5.86
CA LYS A 37 -10.18 20.04 5.11
C LYS A 37 -9.68 19.39 3.81
N ASP A 38 -8.77 20.05 3.10
CA ASP A 38 -8.20 19.53 1.86
C ASP A 38 -7.23 18.38 2.13
N THR A 39 -6.46 18.48 3.21
CA THR A 39 -5.57 17.39 3.67
C THR A 39 -6.36 16.11 3.93
N PHE A 40 -7.55 16.22 4.52
CA PHE A 40 -8.41 15.06 4.80
C PHE A 40 -8.85 14.36 3.50
N ARG A 41 -9.21 15.12 2.46
CA ARG A 41 -9.58 14.55 1.16
C ARG A 41 -8.44 13.75 0.53
N TYR A 42 -7.23 14.30 0.54
CA TYR A 42 -6.05 13.60 0.04
C TYR A 42 -5.75 12.35 0.84
N PHE A 43 -5.94 12.42 2.13
CA PHE A 43 -5.75 11.29 3.04
C PHE A 43 -6.71 10.14 2.71
N ILE A 44 -7.98 10.44 2.49
CA ILE A 44 -9.00 9.45 2.09
C ILE A 44 -8.63 8.83 0.75
N ALA A 45 -8.27 9.65 -0.25
CA ALA A 45 -7.89 9.15 -1.56
C ALA A 45 -6.68 8.21 -1.50
N LEU A 46 -5.67 8.57 -0.70
CA LEU A 46 -4.50 7.72 -0.48
C LEU A 46 -4.88 6.39 0.15
N ASN A 47 -5.73 6.41 1.17
CA ASN A 47 -6.15 5.21 1.88
C ASN A 47 -6.99 4.28 1.00
N ILE A 48 -7.87 4.83 0.15
CA ILE A 48 -8.63 4.04 -0.83
C ILE A 48 -7.66 3.32 -1.77
N TRP A 49 -6.66 4.03 -2.29
CA TRP A 49 -5.66 3.44 -3.17
C TRP A 49 -4.91 2.28 -2.48
N ASN A 50 -4.53 2.45 -1.24
CA ASN A 50 -3.84 1.44 -0.46
C ASN A 50 -4.69 0.18 -0.24
N VAL A 51 -6.00 0.35 -0.03
CA VAL A 51 -6.93 -0.78 0.05
C VAL A 51 -6.98 -1.54 -1.28
N PHE A 52 -7.00 -0.85 -2.42
CA PHE A 52 -6.96 -1.49 -3.74
C PHE A 52 -5.68 -2.29 -3.93
N ILE A 53 -4.52 -1.76 -3.53
CA ILE A 53 -3.25 -2.50 -3.60
C ILE A 53 -3.33 -3.79 -2.80
N PHE A 54 -3.88 -3.73 -1.59
CA PHE A 54 -4.06 -4.92 -0.75
C PHE A 54 -4.95 -5.96 -1.41
N LEU A 55 -6.09 -5.55 -1.97
CA LEU A 55 -7.03 -6.45 -2.63
C LEU A 55 -6.39 -7.08 -3.89
N ILE A 56 -5.66 -6.31 -4.67
CA ILE A 56 -4.93 -6.80 -5.84
C ILE A 56 -3.86 -7.81 -5.40
N ALA A 57 -3.13 -7.52 -4.33
CA ALA A 57 -2.12 -8.43 -3.79
C ALA A 57 -2.73 -9.77 -3.35
N MET A 58 -3.88 -9.73 -2.68
CA MET A 58 -4.60 -10.95 -2.28
C MET A 58 -5.08 -11.75 -3.50
N ALA A 59 -5.68 -11.07 -4.48
CA ALA A 59 -6.15 -11.70 -5.71
C ALA A 59 -4.99 -12.36 -6.46
N SER A 60 -3.86 -11.68 -6.56
CA SER A 60 -2.66 -12.19 -7.23
C SER A 60 -2.07 -13.37 -6.48
N GLN A 61 -2.06 -13.34 -5.17
CA GLN A 61 -1.62 -14.48 -4.34
C GLN A 61 -2.46 -15.72 -4.63
N TYR A 62 -3.77 -15.54 -4.80
CA TYR A 62 -4.67 -16.64 -5.11
C TYR A 62 -4.52 -17.13 -6.56
N LEU A 63 -4.49 -16.21 -7.53
CA LEU A 63 -4.49 -16.55 -8.95
C LEU A 63 -3.12 -17.01 -9.48
N LEU A 64 -2.03 -16.54 -8.89
CA LEU A 64 -0.67 -16.82 -9.35
C LEU A 64 0.10 -17.79 -8.44
N ARG A 65 -0.54 -18.33 -7.41
CA ARG A 65 0.13 -19.21 -6.44
C ARG A 65 0.79 -20.45 -7.10
N ASP A 66 0.18 -20.99 -8.15
CA ASP A 66 0.64 -22.19 -8.84
C ASP A 66 1.49 -21.87 -10.08
N GLU A 67 1.72 -20.59 -10.36
CA GLU A 67 2.47 -20.16 -11.53
C GLU A 67 3.98 -20.31 -11.29
N LYS A 68 4.62 -21.20 -12.05
CA LYS A 68 6.05 -21.49 -11.93
C LYS A 68 6.96 -20.41 -12.51
N ARG A 69 6.44 -19.60 -13.43
CA ARG A 69 7.19 -18.52 -14.11
C ARG A 69 7.44 -17.31 -13.23
N ILE A 70 6.76 -17.24 -12.07
CA ILE A 70 6.90 -16.18 -11.09
C ILE A 70 7.46 -16.76 -9.81
N LYS A 71 8.48 -16.12 -9.26
CA LYS A 71 9.05 -16.54 -7.99
C LYS A 71 8.08 -16.23 -6.86
N LYS A 72 7.86 -17.18 -5.97
CA LYS A 72 6.89 -17.05 -4.88
C LYS A 72 7.20 -15.89 -3.93
N TRP A 73 8.48 -15.56 -3.74
CA TRP A 73 8.86 -14.45 -2.86
C TRP A 73 8.30 -13.11 -3.33
N ILE A 74 8.12 -12.93 -4.65
CA ILE A 74 7.54 -11.69 -5.21
C ILE A 74 6.09 -11.53 -4.74
N LEU A 75 5.32 -12.61 -4.81
CA LEU A 75 3.92 -12.61 -4.37
C LEU A 75 3.79 -12.36 -2.87
N TYR A 76 4.63 -13.00 -2.06
CA TYR A 76 4.65 -12.79 -0.61
C TYR A 76 5.05 -11.37 -0.26
N LEU A 77 6.07 -10.83 -0.91
CA LEU A 77 6.52 -9.47 -0.66
C LEU A 77 5.44 -8.45 -1.03
N PHE A 78 4.75 -8.67 -2.15
CA PHE A 78 3.63 -7.83 -2.56
C PHE A 78 2.48 -7.89 -1.54
N LEU A 79 2.15 -9.07 -1.05
CA LEU A 79 1.12 -9.24 -0.03
C LEU A 79 1.52 -8.57 1.30
N ILE A 80 2.78 -8.70 1.69
CA ILE A 80 3.29 -8.03 2.92
C ILE A 80 3.18 -6.51 2.78
N ALA A 81 3.62 -5.96 1.66
CA ALA A 81 3.53 -4.52 1.41
C ALA A 81 2.07 -4.04 1.42
N GLY A 82 1.18 -4.78 0.74
CA GLY A 82 -0.24 -4.48 0.73
C GLY A 82 -0.87 -4.56 2.11
N SER A 83 -0.46 -5.53 2.93
CA SER A 83 -0.96 -5.69 4.30
C SER A 83 -0.52 -4.52 5.20
N ILE A 84 0.73 -4.09 5.08
CA ILE A 84 1.25 -2.93 5.81
C ILE A 84 0.42 -1.68 5.47
N LEU A 85 0.18 -1.45 4.19
CA LEU A 85 -0.62 -0.31 3.72
C LEU A 85 -2.07 -0.40 4.17
N PHE A 86 -2.66 -1.59 4.15
CA PHE A 86 -4.02 -1.81 4.61
C PHE A 86 -4.19 -1.51 6.09
N LEU A 87 -3.28 -2.03 6.92
CA LEU A 87 -3.31 -1.77 8.36
C LEU A 87 -3.08 -0.28 8.68
N ALA A 88 -2.13 0.36 8.00
CA ALA A 88 -1.89 1.79 8.15
C ALA A 88 -3.13 2.60 7.75
N SER A 89 -3.83 2.19 6.68
CA SER A 89 -5.05 2.85 6.22
C SER A 89 -6.20 2.71 7.21
N ILE A 90 -6.38 1.51 7.79
CA ILE A 90 -7.39 1.30 8.83
C ILE A 90 -7.12 2.22 10.02
N LEU A 91 -5.88 2.27 10.48
CA LEU A 91 -5.50 3.10 11.61
C LEU A 91 -5.76 4.58 11.33
N ALA A 92 -5.37 5.06 10.14
CA ALA A 92 -5.58 6.44 9.74
C ALA A 92 -7.06 6.80 9.64
N VAL A 93 -7.89 5.92 9.07
CA VAL A 93 -9.34 6.13 8.99
C VAL A 93 -9.97 6.14 10.38
N CYS A 94 -9.56 5.23 11.27
CA CYS A 94 -10.05 5.18 12.64
C CYS A 94 -9.74 6.45 13.42
N GLU A 95 -8.56 7.05 13.22
CA GLU A 95 -8.19 8.30 13.89
C GLU A 95 -9.01 9.51 13.40
N ASN A 96 -9.49 9.48 12.15
CA ASN A 96 -10.23 10.60 11.56
C ASN A 96 -11.74 10.54 11.79
N ILE A 97 -12.28 9.44 12.33
CA ILE A 97 -13.69 9.33 12.68
C ILE A 97 -13.82 9.52 14.19
N PRO A 98 -14.58 10.54 14.68
CA PRO A 98 -14.61 10.89 16.12
C PRO A 98 -14.96 9.73 17.05
N PHE A 99 -15.88 8.85 16.64
CA PHE A 99 -16.28 7.68 17.43
C PHE A 99 -15.14 6.67 17.55
N LEU A 100 -14.46 6.40 16.42
CA LEU A 100 -13.37 5.44 16.38
C LEU A 100 -12.08 6.01 16.97
N GLU A 101 -11.88 7.32 16.88
CA GLU A 101 -10.77 8.02 17.54
C GLU A 101 -10.75 7.73 19.04
N GLY A 102 -11.91 7.81 19.71
CA GLY A 102 -12.01 7.49 21.12
C GLY A 102 -11.60 6.06 21.44
N LEU A 103 -11.96 5.10 20.57
CA LEU A 103 -11.59 3.69 20.72
C LEU A 103 -10.08 3.50 20.53
N VAL A 104 -9.50 4.08 19.47
CA VAL A 104 -8.07 3.98 19.16
C VAL A 104 -7.25 4.62 20.28
N ASN A 105 -7.63 5.81 20.75
CA ASN A 105 -6.96 6.49 21.86
C ASN A 105 -7.07 5.71 23.17
N GLY A 106 -8.19 5.00 23.38
CA GLY A 106 -8.36 4.14 24.54
C GLY A 106 -7.46 2.90 24.51
N LEU A 107 -7.23 2.32 23.32
CA LEU A 107 -6.43 1.12 23.16
C LEU A 107 -4.94 1.42 22.94
N LEU A 108 -4.61 2.38 22.09
CA LEU A 108 -3.24 2.68 21.66
C LEU A 108 -2.66 3.94 22.31
N GLY A 109 -3.51 4.90 22.68
CA GLY A 109 -3.07 6.17 23.24
C GLY A 109 -2.37 6.05 24.59
N LYS A 110 -2.56 4.94 25.29
CA LYS A 110 -1.82 4.64 26.52
C LYS A 110 -0.40 4.14 26.25
N MET A 111 -0.14 3.65 25.05
CA MET A 111 1.14 3.06 24.64
C MET A 111 1.96 4.01 23.77
N PHE A 112 1.29 4.88 22.99
CA PHE A 112 1.93 5.75 22.01
C PHE A 112 1.37 7.16 22.06
N THR A 113 2.22 8.16 21.87
CA THR A 113 1.80 9.56 21.69
C THR A 113 1.27 9.76 20.26
N ASP A 114 0.48 10.84 20.04
CA ASP A 114 -0.05 11.16 18.71
C ASP A 114 1.07 11.35 17.67
N SER A 115 2.18 11.97 18.06
CA SER A 115 3.33 12.16 17.18
C SER A 115 3.99 10.83 16.81
N GLN A 116 4.03 9.86 17.73
CA GLN A 116 4.59 8.52 17.46
C GLN A 116 3.69 7.74 16.50
N LEU A 117 2.37 7.80 16.65
CA LEU A 117 1.42 7.17 15.74
C LEU A 117 1.51 7.77 14.33
N PHE A 118 1.62 9.09 14.24
CA PHE A 118 1.78 9.81 12.99
C PHE A 118 3.08 9.42 12.29
N ALA A 119 4.19 9.39 13.02
CA ALA A 119 5.49 8.97 12.49
C ALA A 119 5.45 7.51 12.01
N ALA A 120 4.84 6.62 12.78
CA ALA A 120 4.70 5.22 12.42
C ALA A 120 3.90 5.05 11.12
N TYR A 121 2.83 5.84 10.94
CA TYR A 121 2.03 5.85 9.72
C TYR A 121 2.88 6.26 8.50
N PHE A 122 3.63 7.35 8.58
CA PHE A 122 4.50 7.81 7.49
C PHE A 122 5.61 6.81 7.17
N TYR A 123 6.29 6.29 8.18
CA TYR A 123 7.35 5.30 7.98
C TYR A 123 6.81 4.02 7.38
N SER A 124 5.65 3.54 7.80
CA SER A 124 5.05 2.34 7.22
C SER A 124 4.72 2.54 5.74
N GLN A 125 4.24 3.71 5.34
CA GLN A 125 4.00 4.03 3.92
C GLN A 125 5.29 4.03 3.10
N TRP A 126 6.37 4.60 3.65
CA TRP A 126 7.66 4.64 2.94
C TRP A 126 8.29 3.25 2.84
N VAL A 127 8.23 2.45 3.91
CA VAL A 127 8.72 1.07 3.89
C VAL A 127 7.93 0.24 2.87
N ALA A 128 6.61 0.33 2.92
CA ALA A 128 5.76 -0.39 1.96
C ALA A 128 5.99 0.10 0.53
N GLY A 129 6.19 1.41 0.34
CA GLY A 129 6.55 1.98 -0.96
C GLY A 129 7.84 1.39 -1.51
N GLY A 130 8.86 1.24 -0.68
CA GLY A 130 10.13 0.59 -1.06
C GLY A 130 9.93 -0.86 -1.46
N LEU A 131 9.14 -1.62 -0.68
CA LEU A 131 8.80 -3.00 -1.02
C LEU A 131 8.04 -3.09 -2.33
N LEU A 132 7.12 -2.14 -2.59
CA LEU A 132 6.36 -2.10 -3.84
C LEU A 132 7.23 -1.81 -5.06
N VAL A 133 8.28 -0.99 -4.93
CA VAL A 133 9.25 -0.77 -6.02
C VAL A 133 9.92 -2.09 -6.38
N ILE A 134 10.40 -2.83 -5.39
CA ILE A 134 11.05 -4.13 -5.60
C ILE A 134 10.08 -5.10 -6.27
N CYS A 135 8.85 -5.19 -5.77
CA CYS A 135 7.82 -6.04 -6.36
C CYS A 135 7.49 -5.65 -7.80
N GLY A 136 7.30 -4.35 -8.04
CA GLY A 136 6.95 -3.84 -9.37
C GLY A 136 8.01 -4.16 -10.40
N ILE A 137 9.26 -3.92 -10.08
CA ILE A 137 10.39 -4.25 -10.96
C ILE A 137 10.45 -5.76 -11.18
N ALA A 138 10.31 -6.57 -10.13
CA ALA A 138 10.35 -8.02 -10.21
C ALA A 138 9.22 -8.57 -11.07
N PHE A 139 7.99 -8.06 -10.94
CA PHE A 139 6.87 -8.46 -11.79
C PHE A 139 7.13 -8.12 -13.26
N LEU A 140 7.60 -6.91 -13.55
CA LEU A 140 7.88 -6.51 -14.92
C LEU A 140 9.02 -7.32 -15.55
N LEU A 141 10.06 -7.63 -14.79
CA LEU A 141 11.13 -8.50 -15.26
C LEU A 141 10.64 -9.93 -15.49
N SER A 142 9.68 -10.41 -14.71
CA SER A 142 9.08 -11.72 -14.89
C SER A 142 8.26 -11.85 -16.17
N LEU A 143 7.83 -10.73 -16.76
CA LEU A 143 7.09 -10.75 -18.03
C LEU A 143 7.86 -11.41 -19.17
N LYS A 144 9.18 -11.33 -19.15
CA LYS A 144 10.01 -11.99 -20.17
C LYS A 144 9.83 -13.51 -20.18
N ASN A 145 9.45 -14.11 -19.04
CA ASN A 145 9.22 -15.55 -18.93
C ASN A 145 7.93 -16.00 -19.62
N PHE A 146 7.07 -15.05 -20.01
CA PHE A 146 5.79 -15.30 -20.66
C PHE A 146 5.81 -15.07 -22.18
N LYS A 147 6.97 -14.73 -22.75
CA LYS A 147 7.06 -14.30 -24.17
C LYS A 147 6.73 -15.37 -25.21
N GLU A 148 6.89 -16.64 -24.89
CA GLU A 148 6.81 -17.72 -25.88
C GLU A 148 5.45 -18.44 -25.89
N LYS A 149 4.60 -18.29 -24.88
CA LYS A 149 3.39 -19.11 -24.72
C LYS A 149 2.08 -18.31 -24.68
N ASP A 150 2.17 -17.01 -24.69
CA ASP A 150 1.02 -16.12 -24.66
C ASP A 150 1.06 -15.11 -25.81
#